data_cfb718e05563da719f58355238a72c63
#
_entry.id   cfb718e05563da719f58355238a72c63
#
_cell.length_a   1.000
_cell.length_b   1.000
_cell.length_c   1.000
_cell.angle_alpha   90.00
_cell.angle_beta   90.00
_cell.angle_gamma   90.00
#
_symmetry.space_group_name_H-M   'P 1'
#
loop_
_entity.id
_entity.type
_entity.pdbx_description
1 polymer ?
#
loop_
_entity_poly.entity_id
_entity_poly.type
_entity_poly.pdbx_seq_one_letter_code
_entity_poly.pdbx_strand_id
1 'polypeptide(L)'
;MVRDNSLHRSPPFIPVARILLGIIFVISSGPTAATAQTLTEDRLGEGLSISTWNPQAQCPDVAPLIAVEIDPNRYRFTVHYYQQEGLSDPLDIRQWQERTGHDLVFNAGLFRENYAYLGLLYGNGRSLGSKRHTTWLGLFVAEPAEDRSRRARVLDLTFDTFDEQHIPYREVAQSLMLLDRTGKIRVRQTGKRAHQTLVAEQGDGHLLVLKTTEVVSLHALGECLRDAFPSLRQVMAMDGGSSSDIAVSPSLRQTTSKLAGLHSWIPLLEDSITTHIGLPAVIGISPRQKQPAPRP
;
A
#
# COMPACT_ATOMS: atom_id res chain seq x y z
N MET A 1 -62.41 -68.51 -8.56
CA MET A 1 -62.52 -68.98 -10.00
C MET A 1 -61.23 -68.58 -10.64
N VAL A 2 -60.22 -69.47 -10.70
CA VAL A 2 -59.92 -70.42 -11.80
C VAL A 2 -59.52 -69.65 -13.07
N ARG A 3 -58.30 -69.65 -13.45
CA ARG A 3 -57.42 -70.52 -14.26
C ARG A 3 -56.08 -69.78 -14.51
N ASP A 4 -55.02 -70.23 -14.16
CA ASP A 4 -54.04 -71.18 -14.70
C ASP A 4 -53.91 -71.17 -16.23
N ASN A 5 -52.72 -70.80 -16.71
CA ASN A 5 -52.06 -71.43 -17.83
C ASN A 5 -50.57 -71.04 -17.95
N SER A 6 -49.78 -72.01 -17.65
CA SER A 6 -48.41 -72.17 -18.02
C SER A 6 -48.23 -72.24 -19.54
N LEU A 7 -47.11 -71.69 -20.06
CA LEU A 7 -46.37 -72.32 -21.18
C LEU A 7 -44.97 -71.70 -21.34
N HIS A 8 -44.07 -72.61 -21.33
CA HIS A 8 -42.68 -72.58 -21.74
C HIS A 8 -42.29 -71.64 -22.89
N ARG A 9 -41.06 -70.99 -22.83
CA ARG A 9 -40.00 -71.28 -23.83
C ARG A 9 -38.80 -70.41 -23.66
N SER A 10 -37.64 -71.09 -23.50
CA SER A 10 -36.28 -70.87 -24.00
C SER A 10 -35.63 -69.46 -24.12
N PRO A 11 -34.37 -69.35 -23.73
CA PRO A 11 -33.65 -68.09 -23.76
C PRO A 11 -33.00 -67.82 -25.13
N PRO A 12 -32.85 -66.57 -25.52
CA PRO A 12 -31.95 -66.24 -26.60
C PRO A 12 -30.73 -65.41 -26.08
N PHE A 13 -29.63 -65.79 -26.55
CA PHE A 13 -28.35 -65.12 -26.80
C PHE A 13 -28.22 -63.68 -26.32
N ILE A 14 -27.22 -63.48 -25.42
CA ILE A 14 -26.67 -62.19 -25.02
C ILE A 14 -25.54 -61.82 -25.98
N PRO A 15 -25.60 -60.71 -26.70
CA PRO A 15 -24.42 -60.13 -27.32
C PRO A 15 -23.60 -59.36 -26.29
N VAL A 16 -22.34 -59.70 -26.17
CA VAL A 16 -21.33 -58.97 -25.36
C VAL A 16 -21.07 -57.60 -26.00
N ALA A 17 -21.72 -56.59 -25.51
CA ALA A 17 -21.39 -55.21 -25.86
C ALA A 17 -20.11 -54.81 -25.08
N ARG A 18 -19.02 -54.59 -25.83
CA ARG A 18 -17.79 -53.97 -25.32
C ARG A 18 -18.12 -52.51 -24.97
N ILE A 19 -18.18 -52.21 -23.67
CA ILE A 19 -18.23 -50.83 -23.15
C ILE A 19 -16.82 -50.30 -23.24
N LEU A 20 -16.58 -49.43 -24.23
CA LEU A 20 -15.39 -48.56 -24.26
C LEU A 20 -15.64 -47.47 -23.21
N LEU A 21 -14.96 -47.60 -22.05
CA LEU A 21 -14.90 -46.55 -21.05
C LEU A 21 -14.00 -45.44 -21.59
N GLY A 22 -14.62 -44.43 -22.19
CA GLY A 22 -13.94 -43.19 -22.53
C GLY A 22 -13.66 -42.41 -21.25
N ILE A 23 -12.39 -42.39 -20.81
CA ILE A 23 -11.95 -41.50 -19.75
C ILE A 23 -11.95 -40.08 -20.32
N ILE A 24 -13.00 -39.32 -20.00
CA ILE A 24 -13.04 -37.87 -20.26
C ILE A 24 -12.13 -37.23 -19.22
N PHE A 25 -10.91 -36.86 -19.63
CA PHE A 25 -10.05 -35.95 -18.85
C PHE A 25 -10.68 -34.56 -18.91
N VAL A 26 -11.45 -34.21 -17.89
CA VAL A 26 -11.87 -32.83 -17.67
C VAL A 26 -10.63 -32.08 -17.17
N ILE A 27 -9.95 -31.41 -18.11
CA ILE A 27 -8.92 -30.44 -17.76
C ILE A 27 -9.66 -29.24 -17.15
N SER A 28 -9.73 -29.20 -15.84
CA SER A 28 -10.19 -28.04 -15.10
C SER A 28 -9.12 -26.95 -15.26
N SER A 29 -9.24 -26.12 -16.28
CA SER A 29 -8.52 -24.86 -16.38
C SER A 29 -9.12 -23.90 -15.33
N GLY A 30 -8.63 -23.96 -14.11
CA GLY A 30 -8.88 -22.94 -13.12
C GLY A 30 -8.41 -21.58 -13.67
N PRO A 31 -9.11 -20.48 -13.35
CA PRO A 31 -8.65 -19.16 -13.75
C PRO A 31 -7.26 -18.93 -13.12
N THR A 32 -6.24 -18.89 -13.97
CA THR A 32 -4.92 -18.37 -13.60
C THR A 32 -5.14 -16.90 -13.27
N ALA A 33 -5.08 -16.56 -11.98
CA ALA A 33 -5.05 -15.17 -11.56
C ALA A 33 -3.82 -14.53 -12.22
N ALA A 34 -4.08 -13.70 -13.24
CA ALA A 34 -3.02 -12.92 -13.85
C ALA A 34 -2.53 -11.92 -12.80
N THR A 35 -1.34 -12.13 -12.27
CA THR A 35 -0.72 -11.19 -11.33
C THR A 35 -0.36 -9.91 -12.07
N ALA A 36 -0.65 -8.76 -11.46
CA ALA A 36 -0.22 -7.46 -11.96
C ALA A 36 1.31 -7.47 -12.15
N GLN A 37 1.77 -7.05 -13.32
CA GLN A 37 3.18 -7.15 -13.67
C GLN A 37 3.96 -5.95 -13.14
N THR A 38 4.97 -6.19 -12.32
CA THR A 38 6.00 -5.20 -12.01
C THR A 38 6.87 -5.01 -13.26
N LEU A 39 6.92 -3.79 -13.79
CA LEU A 39 7.65 -3.52 -15.04
C LEU A 39 9.16 -3.48 -14.81
N THR A 40 9.59 -2.79 -13.77
CA THR A 40 11.00 -2.67 -13.36
C THR A 40 11.06 -2.47 -11.85
N GLU A 41 12.06 -3.04 -11.22
CA GLU A 41 12.35 -2.83 -9.81
C GLU A 41 13.79 -2.35 -9.68
N ASP A 42 13.98 -1.19 -9.06
CA ASP A 42 15.28 -0.61 -8.75
C ASP A 42 15.55 -0.69 -7.27
N ARG A 43 16.64 -1.34 -6.90
CA ARG A 43 17.09 -1.39 -5.52
C ARG A 43 17.80 -0.09 -5.15
N LEU A 44 17.18 0.72 -4.30
CA LEU A 44 17.72 1.98 -3.81
C LEU A 44 18.68 1.78 -2.63
N GLY A 45 18.49 0.69 -1.86
CA GLY A 45 19.28 0.34 -0.70
C GLY A 45 18.94 -1.05 -0.19
N GLU A 46 19.63 -1.50 0.87
CA GLU A 46 19.30 -2.76 1.52
C GLU A 46 17.98 -2.64 2.28
N GLY A 47 16.89 -3.20 1.74
CA GLY A 47 15.53 -3.08 2.29
C GLY A 47 14.78 -1.83 1.83
N LEU A 48 15.22 -1.20 0.74
CA LEU A 48 14.51 -0.14 0.05
C LEU A 48 14.57 -0.38 -1.45
N SER A 49 13.43 -0.53 -2.08
CA SER A 49 13.30 -0.62 -3.53
C SER A 49 12.18 0.26 -4.06
N ILE A 50 12.26 0.61 -5.33
CA ILE A 50 11.23 1.35 -6.05
C ILE A 50 10.93 0.62 -7.36
N SER A 51 9.65 0.53 -7.69
CA SER A 51 9.19 -0.13 -8.90
C SER A 51 8.00 0.59 -9.52
N THR A 52 7.71 0.25 -10.77
CA THR A 52 6.46 0.60 -11.40
C THR A 52 5.57 -0.64 -11.43
N TRP A 53 4.42 -0.55 -10.77
CA TRP A 53 3.41 -1.60 -10.79
C TRP A 53 2.30 -1.26 -11.78
N ASN A 54 2.07 -2.13 -12.76
CA ASN A 54 1.04 -1.94 -13.78
C ASN A 54 -0.12 -2.92 -13.57
N PRO A 55 -1.25 -2.46 -13.01
CA PRO A 55 -2.43 -3.31 -12.78
C PRO A 55 -3.40 -3.37 -13.96
N GLN A 56 -3.14 -2.71 -15.09
CA GLN A 56 -4.12 -2.51 -16.18
C GLN A 56 -4.73 -3.79 -16.73
N ALA A 57 -4.02 -4.92 -16.66
CA ALA A 57 -4.57 -6.22 -17.08
C ALA A 57 -5.78 -6.69 -16.24
N GLN A 58 -5.83 -6.28 -14.96
CA GLN A 58 -6.92 -6.61 -14.02
C GLN A 58 -7.79 -5.39 -13.71
N CYS A 59 -7.23 -4.20 -13.79
CA CYS A 59 -7.85 -2.93 -13.41
C CYS A 59 -7.66 -1.91 -14.55
N PRO A 60 -8.44 -1.97 -15.64
CA PRO A 60 -8.22 -1.12 -16.82
C PRO A 60 -8.26 0.38 -16.52
N ASP A 61 -9.01 0.80 -15.50
CA ASP A 61 -9.18 2.20 -15.09
C ASP A 61 -8.07 2.72 -14.17
N VAL A 62 -7.10 1.88 -13.80
CA VAL A 62 -5.99 2.22 -12.91
C VAL A 62 -4.70 2.25 -13.73
N ALA A 63 -4.16 3.44 -13.92
CA ALA A 63 -2.86 3.65 -14.57
C ALA A 63 -1.72 3.04 -13.72
N PRO A 64 -0.51 2.87 -14.26
CA PRO A 64 0.63 2.42 -13.50
C PRO A 64 0.84 3.24 -12.22
N LEU A 65 1.29 2.56 -11.18
CA LEU A 65 1.59 3.15 -9.87
C LEU A 65 3.10 3.08 -9.61
N ILE A 66 3.63 4.08 -8.96
CA ILE A 66 4.96 4.00 -8.36
C ILE A 66 4.78 3.30 -7.02
N ALA A 67 5.56 2.25 -6.78
CA ALA A 67 5.56 1.46 -5.56
C ALA A 67 6.95 1.50 -4.92
N VAL A 68 7.03 2.01 -3.70
CA VAL A 68 8.26 2.00 -2.89
C VAL A 68 8.08 0.97 -1.77
N GLU A 69 8.88 -0.08 -1.79
CA GLU A 69 8.90 -1.09 -0.74
C GLU A 69 9.98 -0.77 0.29
N ILE A 70 9.62 -0.87 1.57
CA ILE A 70 10.46 -0.45 2.68
C ILE A 70 10.45 -1.52 3.76
N ASP A 71 11.63 -2.02 4.13
CA ASP A 71 11.81 -2.82 5.34
C ASP A 71 11.94 -1.91 6.57
N PRO A 72 10.96 -1.88 7.48
CA PRO A 72 10.99 -1.02 8.65
C PRO A 72 12.07 -1.42 9.67
N ASN A 73 12.67 -2.60 9.54
CA ASN A 73 13.80 -3.00 10.37
C ASN A 73 15.12 -2.34 9.91
N ARG A 74 15.18 -1.93 8.65
CA ARG A 74 16.35 -1.29 8.04
C ARG A 74 16.20 0.21 7.89
N TYR A 75 14.97 0.69 7.80
CA TYR A 75 14.66 2.10 7.62
C TYR A 75 13.87 2.65 8.79
N ARG A 76 14.18 3.88 9.13
CA ARG A 76 13.50 4.68 10.13
C ARG A 76 12.54 5.63 9.46
N PHE A 77 11.37 5.82 10.05
CA PHE A 77 10.38 6.80 9.66
C PHE A 77 10.42 8.00 10.62
N THR A 78 10.25 9.19 10.10
CA THR A 78 10.21 10.43 10.89
C THR A 78 9.07 11.30 10.36
N VAL A 79 8.16 11.68 11.23
CA VAL A 79 7.10 12.63 10.92
C VAL A 79 7.62 14.05 11.13
N HIS A 80 7.47 14.88 10.12
CA HIS A 80 7.78 16.31 10.18
C HIS A 80 6.51 17.13 10.06
N TYR A 81 6.44 18.22 10.81
CA TYR A 81 5.37 19.20 10.74
C TYR A 81 5.98 20.61 10.70
N TYR A 82 5.53 21.46 9.76
CA TYR A 82 6.22 22.71 9.46
C TYR A 82 6.42 23.62 10.67
N GLN A 83 5.43 23.73 11.55
CA GLN A 83 5.55 24.56 12.77
C GLN A 83 6.57 23.99 13.76
N GLN A 84 6.66 22.67 13.88
CA GLN A 84 7.67 22.02 14.73
C GLN A 84 9.08 22.28 14.22
N GLU A 85 9.25 22.41 12.91
CA GLU A 85 10.51 22.71 12.25
C GLU A 85 10.85 24.22 12.27
N GLY A 86 10.01 25.05 12.93
CA GLY A 86 10.20 26.48 13.03
C GLY A 86 9.93 27.25 11.74
N LEU A 87 9.15 26.69 10.84
CA LEU A 87 8.79 27.31 9.57
C LEU A 87 7.52 28.16 9.71
N SER A 88 7.48 29.32 9.04
CA SER A 88 6.29 30.17 8.94
C SER A 88 5.26 29.58 7.98
N ASP A 89 5.74 28.96 6.90
CA ASP A 89 4.94 28.39 5.83
C ASP A 89 5.37 26.96 5.52
N PRO A 90 4.44 26.09 5.08
CA PRO A 90 4.76 24.74 4.65
C PRO A 90 5.66 24.74 3.41
N LEU A 91 6.57 23.79 3.34
CA LEU A 91 7.44 23.53 2.20
C LEU A 91 6.76 22.58 1.21
N ASP A 92 7.12 22.65 -0.07
CA ASP A 92 6.79 21.60 -1.01
C ASP A 92 7.60 20.32 -0.74
N ILE A 93 7.26 19.21 -1.42
CA ILE A 93 7.86 17.92 -1.15
C ILE A 93 9.37 17.88 -1.41
N ARG A 94 9.86 18.61 -2.42
CA ARG A 94 11.30 18.69 -2.76
C ARG A 94 12.06 19.48 -1.73
N GLN A 95 11.51 20.64 -1.33
CA GLN A 95 12.07 21.47 -0.26
C GLN A 95 12.11 20.72 1.07
N TRP A 96 11.07 19.90 1.37
CA TRP A 96 11.08 19.01 2.53
C TRP A 96 12.20 18.00 2.44
N GLN A 97 12.39 17.34 1.29
CA GLN A 97 13.45 16.36 1.09
C GLN A 97 14.84 17.00 1.26
N GLU A 98 15.08 18.17 0.65
CA GLU A 98 16.34 18.91 0.76
C GLU A 98 16.63 19.33 2.20
N ARG A 99 15.63 19.88 2.91
CA ARG A 99 15.75 20.33 4.28
C ARG A 99 16.07 19.21 5.25
N THR A 100 15.38 18.07 5.10
CA THR A 100 15.49 16.96 6.05
C THR A 100 16.61 15.99 5.71
N GLY A 101 17.06 15.95 4.45
CA GLY A 101 18.11 15.04 3.97
C GLY A 101 17.68 13.56 3.96
N HIS A 102 16.39 13.26 4.07
CA HIS A 102 15.90 11.89 4.01
C HIS A 102 16.12 11.27 2.63
N ASP A 103 16.27 9.96 2.55
CA ASP A 103 16.38 9.20 1.32
C ASP A 103 15.10 9.29 0.48
N LEU A 104 13.96 9.32 1.17
CA LEU A 104 12.64 9.47 0.58
C LEU A 104 11.74 10.25 1.52
N VAL A 105 10.88 11.11 0.95
CA VAL A 105 9.85 11.86 1.68
C VAL A 105 8.53 11.72 0.93
N PHE A 106 7.43 11.53 1.65
CA PHE A 106 6.08 11.52 1.08
C PHE A 106 5.11 12.30 1.97
N ASN A 107 4.02 12.78 1.37
CA ASN A 107 3.02 13.56 2.08
C ASN A 107 2.32 12.74 3.16
N ALA A 108 1.96 13.40 4.27
CA ALA A 108 1.16 12.81 5.33
C ALA A 108 -0.35 12.90 5.03
N GLY A 109 -1.20 12.81 6.06
CA GLY A 109 -2.65 12.84 5.92
C GLY A 109 -3.21 14.25 5.68
N LEU A 110 -4.52 14.37 5.80
CA LEU A 110 -5.29 15.54 5.43
C LEU A 110 -5.09 16.73 6.38
N PHE A 111 -5.26 17.92 5.85
CA PHE A 111 -5.11 19.18 6.58
C PHE A 111 -6.15 20.23 6.14
N ARG A 112 -6.28 21.30 6.89
CA ARG A 112 -7.17 22.44 6.62
C ARG A 112 -6.48 23.46 5.73
N GLU A 113 -7.23 24.40 5.18
CA GLU A 113 -6.70 25.53 4.39
C GLU A 113 -5.67 26.38 5.15
N ASN A 114 -5.76 26.43 6.48
CA ASN A 114 -4.78 27.08 7.35
C ASN A 114 -3.62 26.16 7.75
N TYR A 115 -3.41 25.06 7.04
CA TYR A 115 -2.36 24.06 7.25
C TYR A 115 -2.43 23.29 8.57
N ALA A 116 -3.51 23.41 9.35
CA ALA A 116 -3.68 22.60 10.55
C ALA A 116 -3.98 21.16 10.17
N TYR A 117 -3.17 20.22 10.68
CA TYR A 117 -3.34 18.79 10.43
C TYR A 117 -4.65 18.27 11.04
N LEU A 118 -5.35 17.44 10.29
CA LEU A 118 -6.62 16.83 10.71
C LEU A 118 -6.39 15.42 11.25
N GLY A 119 -6.70 15.20 12.53
CA GLY A 119 -6.51 13.95 13.23
C GLY A 119 -5.18 13.88 13.98
N LEU A 120 -4.84 12.68 14.45
CA LEU A 120 -3.63 12.44 15.22
C LEU A 120 -2.38 12.60 14.34
N LEU A 121 -1.44 13.40 14.83
CA LEU A 121 -0.09 13.51 14.28
C LEU A 121 0.88 13.59 15.44
N TYR A 122 1.87 12.71 15.46
CA TYR A 122 2.96 12.74 16.44
C TYR A 122 4.28 12.65 15.71
N GLY A 123 5.23 13.48 16.13
CA GLY A 123 6.61 13.44 15.69
C GLY A 123 7.52 13.39 16.90
N ASN A 124 8.41 12.41 16.97
CA ASN A 124 9.27 12.14 18.11
C ASN A 124 8.51 12.06 19.45
N GLY A 125 7.33 11.46 19.44
CA GLY A 125 6.46 11.28 20.62
C GLY A 125 5.72 12.55 21.08
N ARG A 126 5.82 13.68 20.35
CA ARG A 126 5.11 14.92 20.65
C ARG A 126 3.85 15.04 19.80
N SER A 127 2.75 15.46 20.39
CA SER A 127 1.51 15.74 19.67
C SER A 127 1.67 17.01 18.83
N LEU A 128 1.41 16.89 17.53
CA LEU A 128 1.54 17.96 16.53
C LEU A 128 0.22 18.24 15.80
N GLY A 129 -0.67 17.26 15.79
CA GLY A 129 -1.95 17.34 15.09
C GLY A 129 -3.10 17.82 15.97
N SER A 130 -4.29 17.49 15.55
CA SER A 130 -5.54 17.76 16.27
C SER A 130 -6.00 16.51 17.06
N LYS A 131 -7.20 16.56 17.63
CA LYS A 131 -7.84 15.41 18.24
C LYS A 131 -8.07 14.30 17.19
N ARG A 132 -8.10 13.04 17.65
CA ARG A 132 -8.44 11.89 16.84
C ARG A 132 -9.68 12.14 16.00
N HIS A 133 -9.56 11.93 14.71
CA HIS A 133 -10.69 12.00 13.79
C HIS A 133 -11.51 10.70 13.88
N THR A 134 -12.81 10.82 14.11
CA THR A 134 -13.66 9.66 14.46
C THR A 134 -14.01 8.76 13.28
N THR A 135 -13.95 9.27 12.05
CA THR A 135 -14.32 8.52 10.83
C THR A 135 -13.13 8.13 9.97
N TRP A 136 -11.95 8.71 10.20
CA TRP A 136 -10.72 8.33 9.51
C TRP A 136 -9.99 7.30 10.35
N LEU A 137 -10.09 6.05 9.95
CA LEU A 137 -9.74 4.91 10.78
C LEU A 137 -8.37 4.33 10.47
N GLY A 138 -7.65 4.89 9.49
CA GLY A 138 -6.27 4.55 9.19
C GLY A 138 -5.31 5.31 10.10
N LEU A 139 -4.34 4.58 10.67
CA LEU A 139 -3.28 5.18 11.49
C LEU A 139 -1.94 4.57 11.09
N PHE A 140 -1.11 5.36 10.42
CA PHE A 140 0.30 5.03 10.26
C PHE A 140 1.00 5.22 11.61
N VAL A 141 1.78 4.23 12.03
CA VAL A 141 2.59 4.27 13.25
C VAL A 141 3.99 3.75 12.98
N ALA A 142 4.99 4.40 13.56
CA ALA A 142 6.37 3.97 13.46
C ALA A 142 7.18 4.34 14.72
N GLU A 143 8.36 3.73 14.84
CA GLU A 143 9.30 3.96 15.94
C GLU A 143 8.65 3.68 17.29
N PRO A 144 8.43 2.40 17.65
CA PRO A 144 7.79 2.03 18.90
C PRO A 144 8.57 2.58 20.10
N ALA A 145 7.84 3.00 21.12
CA ALA A 145 8.41 3.47 22.38
C ALA A 145 9.14 2.33 23.13
N GLU A 146 8.61 1.11 22.99
CA GLU A 146 9.20 -0.11 23.54
C GLU A 146 9.65 -1.05 22.43
N ASP A 147 10.73 -1.79 22.65
CA ASP A 147 11.40 -2.62 21.61
C ASP A 147 10.64 -3.91 21.23
N ARG A 148 9.44 -4.13 21.77
CA ARG A 148 8.64 -5.35 21.55
C ARG A 148 7.67 -5.28 20.37
N SER A 149 7.48 -4.10 19.78
CA SER A 149 6.53 -3.87 18.70
C SER A 149 7.20 -3.88 17.33
N ARG A 150 6.41 -4.12 16.29
CA ARG A 150 6.87 -3.93 14.92
C ARG A 150 7.31 -2.48 14.72
N ARG A 151 8.42 -2.27 14.00
CA ARG A 151 9.05 -0.95 13.82
C ARG A 151 8.17 0.08 13.13
N ALA A 152 7.33 -0.36 12.19
CA ALA A 152 6.29 0.47 11.58
C ALA A 152 5.12 -0.40 11.14
N ARG A 153 3.91 0.19 11.12
CA ARG A 153 2.65 -0.48 10.78
C ARG A 153 1.62 0.51 10.23
N VAL A 154 0.63 -0.03 9.57
CA VAL A 154 -0.69 0.59 9.42
C VAL A 154 -1.62 -0.05 10.46
N LEU A 155 -2.31 0.73 11.28
CA LEU A 155 -3.35 0.26 12.18
C LEU A 155 -4.72 0.64 11.63
N ASP A 156 -5.68 -0.28 11.74
CA ASP A 156 -7.10 0.02 11.52
C ASP A 156 -7.78 0.23 12.88
N LEU A 157 -8.12 1.46 13.18
CA LEU A 157 -8.73 1.86 14.45
C LEU A 157 -10.15 1.28 14.68
N THR A 158 -10.68 0.48 13.71
CA THR A 158 -11.86 -0.36 13.93
C THR A 158 -11.51 -1.61 14.73
N PHE A 159 -10.32 -2.15 14.52
CA PHE A 159 -9.89 -3.44 15.05
C PHE A 159 -8.70 -3.32 16.00
N ASP A 160 -7.89 -2.27 15.83
CA ASP A 160 -6.68 -2.04 16.61
C ASP A 160 -6.94 -0.95 17.65
N THR A 161 -6.42 -1.15 18.85
CA THR A 161 -6.43 -0.14 19.91
C THR A 161 -5.21 0.76 19.77
N PHE A 162 -5.38 2.05 19.99
CA PHE A 162 -4.30 3.02 20.11
C PHE A 162 -4.53 3.86 21.37
N ASP A 163 -3.62 3.76 22.32
CA ASP A 163 -3.67 4.50 23.58
C ASP A 163 -3.06 5.90 23.36
N GLU A 164 -3.89 6.93 23.48
CA GLU A 164 -3.48 8.32 23.35
C GLU A 164 -2.88 8.90 24.63
N GLN A 165 -3.01 8.19 25.78
CA GLN A 165 -2.42 8.59 27.06
C GLN A 165 -1.01 8.01 27.21
N HIS A 166 -0.78 6.78 26.72
CA HIS A 166 0.50 6.10 26.74
C HIS A 166 0.90 5.75 25.30
N ILE A 167 1.36 6.75 24.57
CA ILE A 167 1.60 6.66 23.13
C ILE A 167 2.61 5.54 22.82
N PRO A 168 2.18 4.45 22.13
CA PRO A 168 3.04 3.28 21.93
C PRO A 168 4.06 3.47 20.81
N TYR A 169 3.93 4.53 19.99
CA TYR A 169 4.81 4.84 18.86
C TYR A 169 5.17 6.32 18.85
N ARG A 170 6.39 6.63 18.48
CA ARG A 170 6.89 8.02 18.43
C ARG A 170 6.43 8.78 17.21
N GLU A 171 6.23 8.09 16.10
CA GLU A 171 5.83 8.65 14.81
C GLU A 171 4.44 8.14 14.47
N VAL A 172 3.49 9.05 14.29
CA VAL A 172 2.08 8.71 14.07
C VAL A 172 1.45 9.70 13.09
N ALA A 173 0.69 9.20 12.13
CA ALA A 173 -0.10 10.01 11.21
C ALA A 173 -1.45 9.36 10.93
N GLN A 174 -2.55 10.00 11.34
CA GLN A 174 -3.91 9.54 11.05
C GLN A 174 -4.36 9.98 9.66
N SER A 175 -5.02 9.08 8.93
CA SER A 175 -5.67 9.38 7.66
C SER A 175 -6.79 8.37 7.35
N LEU A 176 -7.23 8.30 6.10
CA LEU A 176 -8.34 7.45 5.68
C LEU A 176 -7.91 5.97 5.62
N MET A 177 -8.66 5.06 6.24
CA MET A 177 -8.55 3.64 5.94
C MET A 177 -9.19 3.38 4.57
N LEU A 178 -8.44 2.82 3.64
CA LEU A 178 -8.90 2.46 2.31
C LEU A 178 -9.34 1.00 2.24
N LEU A 179 -8.45 0.09 2.60
CA LEU A 179 -8.69 -1.35 2.58
C LEU A 179 -8.33 -1.93 3.96
N ASP A 180 -9.30 -2.52 4.63
CA ASP A 180 -9.08 -3.12 5.93
C ASP A 180 -8.55 -4.57 5.80
N ARG A 181 -8.11 -5.13 6.94
CA ARG A 181 -7.56 -6.50 7.00
C ARG A 181 -8.53 -7.61 6.59
N THR A 182 -9.82 -7.31 6.44
CA THR A 182 -10.83 -8.26 5.97
C THR A 182 -11.10 -8.17 4.48
N GLY A 183 -10.38 -7.28 3.77
CA GLY A 183 -10.57 -7.01 2.36
C GLY A 183 -11.72 -6.04 2.06
N LYS A 184 -12.27 -5.37 3.08
CA LYS A 184 -13.37 -4.42 2.90
C LYS A 184 -12.84 -3.04 2.55
N ILE A 185 -13.39 -2.44 1.48
CA ILE A 185 -13.12 -1.05 1.11
C ILE A 185 -13.93 -0.14 2.03
N ARG A 186 -13.24 0.82 2.68
CA ARG A 186 -13.78 1.67 3.73
C ARG A 186 -14.14 3.08 3.26
N VAL A 187 -13.91 3.38 1.99
CA VAL A 187 -14.24 4.66 1.37
C VAL A 187 -15.50 4.54 0.51
N ARG A 188 -16.23 5.65 0.40
CA ARG A 188 -17.45 5.69 -0.41
C ARG A 188 -17.10 5.84 -1.90
N GLN A 189 -17.91 5.24 -2.76
CA GLN A 189 -17.85 5.49 -4.19
C GLN A 189 -18.47 6.86 -4.48
N THR A 190 -17.65 7.87 -4.68
CA THR A 190 -18.10 9.26 -4.89
C THR A 190 -17.94 9.73 -6.34
N GLY A 191 -17.28 8.97 -7.19
CA GLY A 191 -16.91 9.37 -8.54
C GLY A 191 -15.79 10.41 -8.61
N LYS A 192 -15.35 10.99 -7.49
CA LYS A 192 -14.22 11.93 -7.45
C LYS A 192 -12.93 11.20 -7.83
N ARG A 193 -12.16 11.79 -8.72
CA ARG A 193 -10.85 11.30 -9.16
C ARG A 193 -9.77 12.29 -8.75
N ALA A 194 -8.65 11.78 -8.24
CA ALA A 194 -7.50 12.59 -7.85
C ALA A 194 -6.24 11.74 -7.87
N HIS A 195 -5.07 12.35 -7.87
CA HIS A 195 -3.84 11.65 -7.52
C HIS A 195 -3.91 11.14 -6.09
N GLN A 196 -3.33 9.97 -5.82
CA GLN A 196 -3.39 9.34 -4.51
C GLN A 196 -1.99 8.94 -4.04
N THR A 197 -1.71 9.15 -2.76
CA THR A 197 -0.61 8.54 -2.04
C THR A 197 -1.19 7.59 -1.01
N LEU A 198 -0.71 6.36 -0.99
CA LEU A 198 -1.18 5.32 -0.07
C LEU A 198 -0.01 4.77 0.74
N VAL A 199 -0.32 4.32 1.94
CA VAL A 199 0.59 3.49 2.75
C VAL A 199 -0.08 2.17 3.01
N ALA A 200 0.59 1.07 2.64
CA ALA A 200 0.09 -0.28 2.82
C ALA A 200 1.03 -1.11 3.68
N GLU A 201 0.47 -1.99 4.50
CA GLU A 201 1.22 -3.03 5.22
C GLU A 201 1.11 -4.34 4.46
N GLN A 202 2.24 -4.99 4.17
CA GLN A 202 2.28 -6.32 3.58
C GLN A 202 2.21 -7.41 4.65
N GLY A 203 1.87 -8.63 4.24
CA GLY A 203 1.77 -9.78 5.12
C GLY A 203 3.08 -10.15 5.84
N ASP A 204 4.22 -9.90 5.21
CA ASP A 204 5.58 -10.11 5.76
C ASP A 204 6.05 -9.00 6.70
N GLY A 205 5.31 -7.88 6.75
CA GLY A 205 5.61 -6.71 7.60
C GLY A 205 6.38 -5.59 6.91
N HIS A 206 6.69 -5.73 5.61
CA HIS A 206 7.15 -4.59 4.82
C HIS A 206 6.04 -3.56 4.64
N LEU A 207 6.44 -2.33 4.42
CA LEU A 207 5.53 -1.25 4.04
C LEU A 207 5.69 -0.92 2.56
N LEU A 208 4.57 -0.62 1.90
CA LEU A 208 4.55 -0.04 0.57
C LEU A 208 4.03 1.39 0.64
N VAL A 209 4.76 2.31 0.04
CA VAL A 209 4.24 3.64 -0.31
C VAL A 209 3.90 3.61 -1.79
N LEU A 210 2.62 3.82 -2.12
CA LEU A 210 2.12 3.79 -3.48
C LEU A 210 1.71 5.19 -3.90
N LYS A 211 2.11 5.61 -5.10
CA LYS A 211 1.68 6.87 -5.71
C LYS A 211 1.07 6.59 -7.08
N THR A 212 -0.11 7.12 -7.33
CA THR A 212 -0.73 7.05 -8.66
C THR A 212 -0.07 8.02 -9.63
N THR A 213 0.17 7.59 -10.86
CA THR A 213 0.72 8.45 -11.92
C THR A 213 -0.36 9.30 -12.58
N GLU A 214 -1.62 8.86 -12.50
CA GLU A 214 -2.78 9.56 -13.01
C GLU A 214 -3.87 9.68 -11.94
N VAL A 215 -4.85 10.53 -12.19
CA VAL A 215 -6.02 10.65 -11.33
C VAL A 215 -6.88 9.39 -11.36
N VAL A 216 -7.30 8.92 -10.21
CA VAL A 216 -8.12 7.72 -10.05
C VAL A 216 -9.17 7.93 -8.95
N SER A 217 -10.29 7.20 -9.03
CA SER A 217 -11.22 7.10 -7.91
C SER A 217 -10.60 6.28 -6.80
N LEU A 218 -10.61 6.81 -5.57
CA LEU A 218 -10.05 6.09 -4.42
C LEU A 218 -10.77 4.74 -4.17
N HIS A 219 -12.08 4.66 -4.46
CA HIS A 219 -12.82 3.40 -4.37
C HIS A 219 -12.33 2.38 -5.40
N ALA A 220 -12.23 2.77 -6.69
CA ALA A 220 -11.74 1.88 -7.75
C ALA A 220 -10.30 1.43 -7.50
N LEU A 221 -9.45 2.32 -6.97
CA LEU A 221 -8.09 1.97 -6.55
C LEU A 221 -8.11 0.93 -5.43
N GLY A 222 -9.01 1.07 -4.44
CA GLY A 222 -9.18 0.08 -3.37
C GLY A 222 -9.62 -1.29 -3.88
N GLU A 223 -10.55 -1.34 -4.85
CA GLU A 223 -10.97 -2.59 -5.52
C GLU A 223 -9.79 -3.24 -6.23
N CYS A 224 -9.07 -2.45 -7.02
CA CYS A 224 -7.89 -2.93 -7.74
C CYS A 224 -6.81 -3.50 -6.80
N LEU A 225 -6.48 -2.80 -5.73
CA LEU A 225 -5.48 -3.27 -4.76
C LEU A 225 -5.92 -4.58 -4.08
N ARG A 226 -7.19 -4.70 -3.70
CA ARG A 226 -7.73 -5.93 -3.11
C ARG A 226 -7.60 -7.12 -4.06
N ASP A 227 -7.92 -6.91 -5.34
CA ASP A 227 -8.07 -8.01 -6.29
C ASP A 227 -6.76 -8.37 -6.99
N ALA A 228 -5.88 -7.39 -7.22
CA ALA A 228 -4.64 -7.57 -7.97
C ALA A 228 -3.37 -7.62 -7.10
N PHE A 229 -3.48 -7.32 -5.79
CA PHE A 229 -2.32 -7.29 -4.90
C PHE A 229 -2.59 -8.04 -3.58
N PRO A 230 -2.72 -9.38 -3.62
CA PRO A 230 -3.18 -10.19 -2.47
C PRO A 230 -2.21 -10.23 -1.28
N SER A 231 -0.96 -9.78 -1.45
CA SER A 231 0.01 -9.68 -0.34
C SER A 231 -0.28 -8.53 0.62
N LEU A 232 -1.13 -7.56 0.22
CA LEU A 232 -1.49 -6.43 1.06
C LEU A 232 -2.42 -6.87 2.19
N ARG A 233 -2.04 -6.54 3.39
CA ARG A 233 -2.82 -6.80 4.59
C ARG A 233 -3.88 -5.72 4.83
N GLN A 234 -3.46 -4.47 4.72
CA GLN A 234 -4.32 -3.29 4.89
C GLN A 234 -3.67 -2.08 4.24
N VAL A 235 -4.50 -1.13 3.82
CA VAL A 235 -4.07 0.06 3.09
C VAL A 235 -4.77 1.29 3.64
N MET A 236 -4.01 2.35 3.90
CA MET A 236 -4.55 3.67 4.20
C MET A 236 -4.21 4.66 3.09
N ALA A 237 -5.11 5.60 2.84
CA ALA A 237 -4.88 6.69 1.93
C ALA A 237 -4.43 7.93 2.71
N MET A 238 -3.34 8.54 2.25
CA MET A 238 -2.87 9.83 2.70
C MET A 238 -3.68 10.96 2.06
N ASP A 239 -3.25 12.21 2.18
CA ASP A 239 -3.91 13.29 1.46
C ASP A 239 -3.69 13.14 -0.05
N GLY A 240 -4.75 13.36 -0.81
CA GLY A 240 -4.75 13.18 -2.27
C GLY A 240 -4.78 14.51 -3.02
N GLY A 241 -4.98 14.43 -4.34
CA GLY A 241 -5.00 15.59 -5.22
C GLY A 241 -3.63 16.23 -5.36
N SER A 242 -3.57 17.55 -5.26
CA SER A 242 -2.32 18.32 -5.34
C SER A 242 -1.34 18.04 -4.18
N SER A 243 -1.83 17.47 -3.08
CA SER A 243 -0.99 17.08 -1.95
C SER A 243 -0.28 15.73 -2.15
N SER A 244 -0.75 14.90 -3.09
CA SER A 244 -0.20 13.57 -3.33
C SER A 244 1.18 13.67 -3.97
N ASP A 245 2.23 13.47 -3.19
CA ASP A 245 3.59 13.60 -3.70
C ASP A 245 4.62 12.73 -2.97
N ILE A 246 5.71 12.40 -3.69
CA ILE A 246 6.88 11.66 -3.19
C ILE A 246 8.15 12.32 -3.74
N ALA A 247 9.14 12.52 -2.89
CA ALA A 247 10.48 12.92 -3.31
C ALA A 247 11.51 11.85 -2.93
N VAL A 248 12.34 11.46 -3.89
CA VAL A 248 13.50 10.59 -3.71
C VAL A 248 14.76 11.45 -3.76
N SER A 249 15.70 11.22 -2.86
CA SER A 249 16.93 12.01 -2.76
C SER A 249 17.74 11.98 -4.07
N PRO A 250 18.42 13.09 -4.43
CA PRO A 250 19.25 13.13 -5.63
C PRO A 250 20.36 12.07 -5.66
N SER A 251 20.93 11.72 -4.49
CA SER A 251 21.93 10.67 -4.36
C SER A 251 21.43 9.31 -4.79
N LEU A 252 20.24 8.92 -4.38
CA LEU A 252 19.61 7.65 -4.76
C LEU A 252 19.22 7.64 -6.24
N ARG A 253 18.68 8.73 -6.77
CA ARG A 253 18.36 8.85 -8.19
C ARG A 253 19.60 8.67 -9.09
N GLN A 254 20.72 9.29 -8.72
CA GLN A 254 21.98 9.20 -9.48
C GLN A 254 22.60 7.80 -9.43
N THR A 255 22.54 7.13 -8.29
CA THR A 255 23.06 5.76 -8.13
C THR A 255 22.30 4.79 -9.00
N THR A 256 20.99 4.93 -9.05
CA THR A 256 20.12 4.10 -9.88
C THR A 256 20.33 4.36 -11.36
N SER A 257 20.45 5.62 -11.77
CA SER A 257 20.67 6.03 -13.16
C SER A 257 21.98 5.48 -13.78
N LYS A 258 22.97 5.16 -12.96
CA LYS A 258 24.25 4.59 -13.43
C LYS A 258 24.20 3.06 -13.66
N LEU A 259 23.26 2.37 -13.05
CA LEU A 259 23.23 0.91 -13.02
C LEU A 259 22.31 0.28 -14.07
N ALA A 260 21.33 1.00 -14.60
CA ALA A 260 20.40 0.48 -15.60
C ALA A 260 19.95 1.59 -16.54
N GLY A 261 19.95 1.34 -17.84
CA GLY A 261 19.35 2.24 -18.82
C GLY A 261 17.85 2.40 -18.56
N LEU A 262 17.36 3.64 -18.59
CA LEU A 262 15.95 4.04 -18.54
C LEU A 262 15.14 3.46 -17.36
N HIS A 263 15.29 4.07 -16.19
CA HIS A 263 14.39 3.83 -15.06
C HIS A 263 12.99 4.35 -15.40
N SER A 264 12.04 3.46 -15.52
CA SER A 264 10.67 3.78 -15.89
C SER A 264 9.94 4.63 -14.85
N TRP A 265 10.36 4.58 -13.57
CA TRP A 265 9.71 5.30 -12.47
C TRP A 265 10.08 6.80 -12.38
N ILE A 266 11.31 7.21 -12.82
CA ILE A 266 11.74 8.61 -12.70
C ILE A 266 10.86 9.55 -13.52
N PRO A 267 10.67 9.35 -14.84
CA PRO A 267 9.76 10.18 -15.63
C PRO A 267 8.33 10.13 -15.06
N LEU A 268 7.82 8.93 -14.69
CA LEU A 268 6.49 8.79 -14.16
C LEU A 268 6.31 9.55 -12.82
N LEU A 269 7.34 9.57 -11.98
CA LEU A 269 7.32 10.35 -10.76
C LEU A 269 7.29 11.85 -11.05
N GLU A 270 8.12 12.32 -11.96
CA GLU A 270 8.21 13.73 -12.34
C GLU A 270 6.94 14.23 -13.04
N ASP A 271 6.41 13.46 -13.99
CA ASP A 271 5.19 13.79 -14.73
C ASP A 271 3.92 13.74 -13.84
N SER A 272 3.94 12.96 -12.75
CA SER A 272 2.81 12.87 -11.83
C SER A 272 2.69 14.05 -10.86
N ILE A 273 3.70 14.93 -10.83
CA ILE A 273 3.73 16.12 -9.99
C ILE A 273 3.19 17.29 -10.80
N THR A 274 1.91 17.62 -10.63
CA THR A 274 1.25 18.68 -11.38
C THR A 274 1.42 20.06 -10.77
N THR A 275 1.58 20.16 -9.45
CA THR A 275 1.76 21.42 -8.73
C THR A 275 2.51 21.18 -7.43
N HIS A 276 3.55 21.96 -7.17
CA HIS A 276 4.23 21.94 -5.87
C HIS A 276 3.48 22.83 -4.90
N ILE A 277 2.66 22.25 -4.06
CA ILE A 277 1.98 22.95 -2.98
C ILE A 277 2.73 22.76 -1.66
N GLY A 278 2.55 23.72 -0.74
CA GLY A 278 3.06 23.58 0.62
C GLY A 278 2.35 22.43 1.35
N LEU A 279 3.13 21.47 1.84
CA LEU A 279 2.67 20.31 2.62
C LEU A 279 2.96 20.56 4.10
N PRO A 280 1.95 20.70 4.97
CA PRO A 280 2.19 21.00 6.38
C PRO A 280 2.87 19.85 7.12
N ALA A 281 2.64 18.61 6.70
CA ALA A 281 3.23 17.43 7.31
C ALA A 281 3.69 16.42 6.24
N VAL A 282 4.85 15.84 6.47
CA VAL A 282 5.44 14.80 5.63
C VAL A 282 6.02 13.69 6.49
N ILE A 283 6.26 12.53 5.86
CA ILE A 283 6.93 11.40 6.47
C ILE A 283 8.22 11.15 5.70
N GLY A 284 9.35 11.28 6.40
CA GLY A 284 10.68 11.04 5.87
C GLY A 284 11.18 9.64 6.23
N ILE A 285 12.02 9.07 5.34
CA ILE A 285 12.60 7.74 5.48
C ILE A 285 14.11 7.83 5.36
N SER A 286 14.83 7.26 6.33
CA SER A 286 16.28 7.19 6.33
C SER A 286 16.77 5.82 6.81
N PRO A 287 17.96 5.37 6.39
CA PRO A 287 18.55 4.14 6.89
C PRO A 287 18.72 4.18 8.42
N ARG A 288 18.45 3.05 9.07
CA ARG A 288 18.82 2.90 10.47
C ARG A 288 20.34 2.81 10.58
N GLN A 289 20.94 3.61 11.45
CA GLN A 289 22.35 3.44 11.78
C GLN A 289 22.54 2.02 12.34
N LYS A 290 23.52 1.27 11.81
CA LYS A 290 23.90 -0.01 12.39
C LYS A 290 24.31 0.26 13.84
N GLN A 291 23.59 -0.32 14.79
CA GLN A 291 24.08 -0.32 16.17
C GLN A 291 25.50 -0.92 16.19
N PRO A 292 26.47 -0.24 16.79
CA PRO A 292 27.78 -0.87 16.98
C PRO A 292 27.57 -2.18 17.74
N ALA A 293 28.22 -3.26 17.26
CA ALA A 293 28.17 -4.53 17.95
C ALA A 293 28.50 -4.33 19.44
N PRO A 294 27.80 -4.98 20.37
CA PRO A 294 28.15 -4.91 21.79
C PRO A 294 29.64 -5.27 21.90
N ARG A 295 30.40 -4.39 22.55
CA ARG A 295 31.82 -4.66 22.81
C ARG A 295 31.88 -5.92 23.68
N PRO A 296 32.78 -6.85 23.36
CA PRO A 296 32.94 -8.11 24.11
C PRO A 296 33.36 -7.87 25.58
#